data_61d1d01eb0c59c87b52b314aa99a82c8
#
_entry.id   61d1d01eb0c59c87b52b314aa99a82c8
#
_cell.length_a   1.000
_cell.length_b   1.000
_cell.length_c   1.000
_cell.angle_alpha   90.00
_cell.angle_beta   90.00
_cell.angle_gamma   90.00
#
_symmetry.space_group_name_H-M   'P 1'
#
loop_
_entity.id
_entity.type
_entity.pdbx_description
1 polymer ?
#
loop_
_entity_poly.entity_id
_entity_poly.type
_entity_poly.pdbx_seq_one_letter_code
_entity_poly.pdbx_strand_id
1 'polypeptide(L)'
;LVGSEMCIRDSGLEIKREILVGELSSFKQALLPIVGAIGGMIVPVVIYFYFAQGTDYAGGAAIPMATDIAFSLGVLAMLGRRVPISLKIFLTTLAVVDDIGGIVVIAAFYSTHIEAMLLVYAAALFGLLLLGSLMRIKSQIFYLLIGGVIWFLFLNSGIHPTIAGVLVAFCVPATPVFAPKKYIKIIRSSIGHFRGEDDELLSRRSILTKDQMNWLKEIESASDKVISPLQELEDSLHPIVNYFIVPLFAFANAGIFLLDVDPTTIVEGISLAIICGLVIGKFVGIFAFSWLTVKLHLAPMPDRANWKMMASVAMLGGIGFTVSLFIATLSFGSPEPHQVDLLNHAKLGIVVGSLLSGIIGFIMLNHTLPRTPAKDDTAD
;
A
#
# COMPACT_ATOMS: atom_id res chain seq x y z
N LEU A 1 0.70 -6.90 16.12
CA LEU A 1 0.31 -7.96 15.19
C LEU A 1 -1.00 -7.61 14.48
N VAL A 2 -2.13 -7.41 15.20
CA VAL A 2 -3.45 -7.13 14.58
C VAL A 2 -3.43 -5.85 13.71
N GLY A 3 -2.71 -4.81 14.10
CA GLY A 3 -2.62 -3.55 13.35
C GLY A 3 -1.87 -3.68 12.03
N SER A 4 -0.73 -4.39 12.03
CA SER A 4 0.05 -4.63 10.80
C SER A 4 -0.72 -5.47 9.78
N GLU A 5 -1.53 -6.41 10.26
CA GLU A 5 -2.29 -7.30 9.39
C GLU A 5 -3.53 -6.65 8.78
N MET A 6 -4.13 -5.68 9.47
CA MET A 6 -5.18 -4.84 8.88
C MET A 6 -4.62 -3.94 7.76
N CYS A 7 -3.42 -3.40 7.92
CA CYS A 7 -2.74 -2.67 6.83
C CYS A 7 -2.47 -3.58 5.62
N ILE A 8 -1.99 -4.82 5.86
CA ILE A 8 -1.67 -5.76 4.76
C ILE A 8 -2.95 -6.28 4.07
N ARG A 9 -4.06 -6.42 4.79
CA ARG A 9 -5.35 -6.75 4.17
C ARG A 9 -5.86 -5.61 3.30
N ASP A 10 -5.67 -4.36 3.71
CA ASP A 10 -5.97 -3.17 2.92
C ASP A 10 -5.12 -3.16 1.64
N SER A 11 -3.82 -3.40 1.76
CA SER A 11 -2.92 -3.60 0.61
C SER A 11 -3.39 -4.75 -0.29
N GLY A 12 -3.93 -5.85 0.25
CA GLY A 12 -4.48 -6.96 -0.54
C GLY A 12 -5.71 -6.58 -1.39
N LEU A 13 -6.61 -5.75 -0.85
CA LEU A 13 -7.76 -5.20 -1.58
C LEU A 13 -7.29 -4.22 -2.66
N GLU A 14 -6.34 -3.35 -2.34
CA GLU A 14 -5.72 -2.41 -3.25
C GLU A 14 -4.99 -3.12 -4.39
N ILE A 15 -4.19 -4.16 -4.09
CA ILE A 15 -3.53 -5.02 -5.08
C ILE A 15 -4.57 -5.60 -6.06
N LYS A 16 -5.66 -6.15 -5.54
CA LYS A 16 -6.72 -6.72 -6.40
C LYS A 16 -7.40 -5.67 -7.26
N ARG A 17 -7.66 -4.49 -6.72
CA ARG A 17 -8.22 -3.37 -7.49
C ARG A 17 -7.27 -2.95 -8.61
N GLU A 18 -5.98 -2.77 -8.32
CA GLU A 18 -4.97 -2.38 -9.29
C GLU A 18 -4.81 -3.42 -10.42
N ILE A 19 -4.89 -4.71 -10.11
CA ILE A 19 -4.85 -5.78 -11.12
C ILE A 19 -6.08 -5.76 -12.03
N LEU A 20 -7.27 -5.44 -11.50
CA LEU A 20 -8.52 -5.54 -12.25
C LEU A 20 -8.88 -4.27 -13.02
N VAL A 21 -8.62 -3.10 -12.48
CA VAL A 21 -9.09 -1.81 -13.01
C VAL A 21 -7.99 -0.75 -13.07
N GLY A 22 -6.91 -0.92 -12.30
CA GLY A 22 -5.80 0.02 -12.23
C GLY A 22 -4.74 -0.19 -13.32
N GLU A 23 -3.58 0.40 -13.12
CA GLU A 23 -2.44 0.36 -14.07
C GLU A 23 -1.89 -1.05 -14.27
N LEU A 24 -2.01 -1.95 -13.27
CA LEU A 24 -1.62 -3.35 -13.41
C LEU A 24 -2.54 -4.14 -14.37
N SER A 25 -3.69 -3.60 -14.76
CA SER A 25 -4.58 -4.22 -15.74
C SER A 25 -4.02 -4.20 -17.18
N SER A 26 -3.12 -3.25 -17.47
CA SER A 26 -2.44 -3.14 -18.77
C SER A 26 -0.97 -3.51 -18.65
N PHE A 27 -0.54 -4.62 -19.27
CA PHE A 27 0.84 -5.11 -19.19
C PHE A 27 1.88 -4.06 -19.61
N LYS A 28 1.59 -3.22 -20.58
CA LYS A 28 2.53 -2.19 -21.05
C LYS A 28 2.72 -1.05 -20.05
N GLN A 29 1.68 -0.68 -19.33
CA GLN A 29 1.73 0.38 -18.30
C GLN A 29 2.30 -0.16 -17.00
N ALA A 30 1.95 -1.39 -16.63
CA ALA A 30 2.44 -2.06 -15.43
C ALA A 30 3.93 -2.41 -15.48
N LEU A 31 4.49 -2.62 -16.67
CA LEU A 31 5.85 -3.14 -16.82
C LEU A 31 6.91 -2.21 -16.19
N LEU A 32 6.77 -0.90 -16.34
CA LEU A 32 7.72 0.06 -15.79
C LEU A 32 7.75 0.06 -14.25
N PRO A 33 6.61 0.19 -13.53
CA PRO A 33 6.59 0.06 -12.08
C PRO A 33 7.04 -1.31 -11.58
N ILE A 34 6.66 -2.41 -12.27
CA ILE A 34 7.05 -3.78 -11.89
C ILE A 34 8.58 -3.95 -11.94
N VAL A 35 9.21 -3.57 -13.05
CA VAL A 35 10.66 -3.70 -13.18
C VAL A 35 11.38 -2.75 -12.23
N GLY A 36 10.84 -1.54 -12.02
CA GLY A 36 11.33 -0.60 -11.01
C GLY A 36 11.28 -1.18 -9.60
N ALA A 37 10.17 -1.83 -9.22
CA ALA A 37 10.01 -2.49 -7.93
C ALA A 37 11.00 -3.67 -7.76
N ILE A 38 11.17 -4.51 -8.78
CA ILE A 38 12.16 -5.59 -8.75
C ILE A 38 13.57 -5.03 -8.47
N GLY A 39 13.95 -3.94 -9.13
CA GLY A 39 15.21 -3.24 -8.86
C GLY A 39 15.25 -2.68 -7.43
N GLY A 40 14.16 -2.08 -6.99
CA GLY A 40 13.97 -1.54 -5.63
C GLY A 40 13.96 -2.60 -4.52
N MET A 41 13.73 -3.87 -4.83
CA MET A 41 13.86 -4.99 -3.89
C MET A 41 15.27 -5.60 -3.92
N ILE A 42 15.81 -5.88 -5.09
CA ILE A 42 17.10 -6.60 -5.24
C ILE A 42 18.28 -5.74 -4.77
N VAL A 43 18.36 -4.49 -5.22
CA VAL A 43 19.54 -3.65 -4.96
C VAL A 43 19.70 -3.33 -3.47
N PRO A 44 18.64 -2.93 -2.70
CA PRO A 44 18.76 -2.74 -1.26
C PRO A 44 19.21 -3.99 -0.51
N VAL A 45 18.68 -5.16 -0.88
CA VAL A 45 19.06 -6.45 -0.29
C VAL A 45 20.55 -6.75 -0.55
N VAL A 46 21.05 -6.53 -1.76
CA VAL A 46 22.47 -6.72 -2.10
C VAL A 46 23.37 -5.77 -1.31
N ILE A 47 22.96 -4.48 -1.20
CA ILE A 47 23.72 -3.50 -0.41
C ILE A 47 23.71 -3.89 1.07
N TYR A 48 22.56 -4.28 1.61
CA TYR A 48 22.47 -4.74 2.99
C TYR A 48 23.37 -5.94 3.25
N PHE A 49 23.34 -6.96 2.40
CA PHE A 49 24.22 -8.13 2.52
C PHE A 49 25.69 -7.78 2.47
N TYR A 50 26.08 -6.78 1.69
CA TYR A 50 27.48 -6.33 1.64
C TYR A 50 27.99 -5.87 3.03
N PHE A 51 27.12 -5.21 3.83
CA PHE A 51 27.44 -4.80 5.20
C PHE A 51 27.23 -5.93 6.22
N ALA A 52 26.32 -6.86 5.95
CA ALA A 52 25.90 -7.89 6.86
C ALA A 52 26.67 -9.22 6.74
N GLN A 53 27.63 -9.32 5.85
CA GLN A 53 28.39 -10.56 5.65
C GLN A 53 29.16 -10.95 6.91
N GLY A 54 28.88 -12.18 7.42
CA GLY A 54 29.55 -12.72 8.59
C GLY A 54 29.11 -12.11 9.93
N THR A 55 27.99 -11.41 9.95
CA THR A 55 27.41 -10.80 11.16
C THR A 55 26.09 -11.45 11.55
N ASP A 56 25.71 -11.30 12.82
CA ASP A 56 24.48 -11.88 13.38
C ASP A 56 23.19 -11.23 12.87
N TYR A 57 23.30 -10.09 12.16
CA TYR A 57 22.14 -9.38 11.63
C TYR A 57 21.85 -9.65 10.15
N ALA A 58 22.49 -10.66 9.55
CA ALA A 58 22.24 -11.05 8.15
C ALA A 58 20.75 -11.39 7.87
N GLY A 59 20.00 -11.85 8.88
CA GLY A 59 18.56 -12.14 8.78
C GLY A 59 17.68 -10.91 8.51
N GLY A 60 18.19 -9.68 8.68
CA GLY A 60 17.46 -8.42 8.42
C GLY A 60 17.47 -7.93 6.98
N ALA A 61 17.94 -8.74 6.01
CA ALA A 61 18.13 -8.30 4.62
C ALA A 61 16.84 -7.82 3.92
N ALA A 62 15.68 -8.29 4.35
CA ALA A 62 14.39 -7.86 3.82
C ALA A 62 13.92 -6.49 4.35
N ILE A 63 14.54 -5.95 5.41
CA ILE A 63 14.12 -4.69 6.04
C ILE A 63 14.16 -3.51 5.06
N PRO A 64 15.25 -3.26 4.31
CA PRO A 64 15.34 -2.10 3.43
C PRO A 64 14.64 -2.29 2.07
N MET A 65 13.97 -3.43 1.83
CA MET A 65 13.30 -3.66 0.55
C MET A 65 11.88 -3.08 0.49
N ALA A 66 11.24 -2.82 1.63
CA ALA A 66 9.85 -2.36 1.67
C ALA A 66 9.72 -0.86 1.40
N THR A 67 8.58 -0.45 0.79
CA THR A 67 8.19 0.95 0.60
C THR A 67 6.88 1.22 1.35
N ASP A 68 6.83 2.29 2.11
CA ASP A 68 5.62 2.74 2.82
C ASP A 68 4.78 3.64 1.90
N ILE A 69 3.67 3.11 1.39
CA ILE A 69 2.77 3.81 0.47
C ILE A 69 2.20 5.07 1.13
N ALA A 70 1.71 4.96 2.37
CA ALA A 70 0.99 6.04 3.04
C ALA A 70 1.90 7.27 3.24
N PHE A 71 3.12 7.06 3.74
CA PHE A 71 4.08 8.14 3.94
C PHE A 71 4.64 8.70 2.62
N SER A 72 4.93 7.84 1.66
CA SER A 72 5.44 8.26 0.34
C SER A 72 4.42 9.11 -0.41
N LEU A 73 3.14 8.69 -0.44
CA LEU A 73 2.05 9.48 -1.02
C LEU A 73 1.75 10.74 -0.19
N GLY A 74 1.91 10.69 1.14
CA GLY A 74 1.80 11.85 2.02
C GLY A 74 2.78 12.96 1.62
N VAL A 75 4.03 12.60 1.35
CA VAL A 75 5.04 13.57 0.85
C VAL A 75 4.66 14.13 -0.52
N LEU A 76 4.14 13.29 -1.44
CA LEU A 76 3.62 13.78 -2.73
C LEU A 76 2.41 14.70 -2.57
N ALA A 77 1.54 14.43 -1.60
CA ALA A 77 0.36 15.25 -1.33
C ALA A 77 0.72 16.66 -0.83
N MET A 78 1.84 16.80 -0.09
CA MET A 78 2.36 18.11 0.35
C MET A 78 2.73 19.01 -0.83
N LEU A 79 3.12 18.45 -1.99
CA LEU A 79 3.41 19.20 -3.22
C LEU A 79 2.14 19.49 -4.05
N GLY A 80 1.00 18.94 -3.67
CA GLY A 80 -0.32 19.23 -4.18
C GLY A 80 -0.51 18.93 -5.67
N ARG A 81 -1.22 19.88 -6.36
CA ARG A 81 -1.56 19.75 -7.80
C ARG A 81 -0.38 19.93 -8.76
N ARG A 82 0.81 20.24 -8.25
CA ARG A 82 2.02 20.38 -9.08
C ARG A 82 2.57 19.02 -9.54
N VAL A 83 2.26 17.95 -8.83
CA VAL A 83 2.71 16.60 -9.16
C VAL A 83 1.81 15.98 -10.22
N PRO A 84 2.35 15.58 -11.38
CA PRO A 84 1.58 14.85 -12.39
C PRO A 84 0.92 13.59 -11.83
N ILE A 85 -0.32 13.33 -12.21
CA ILE A 85 -1.08 12.15 -11.76
C ILE A 85 -0.33 10.86 -12.13
N SER A 86 0.28 10.81 -13.31
CA SER A 86 1.07 9.67 -13.78
C SER A 86 2.24 9.28 -12.86
N LEU A 87 2.87 10.26 -12.19
CA LEU A 87 3.93 9.99 -11.21
C LEU A 87 3.37 9.43 -9.89
N LYS A 88 2.19 9.90 -9.47
CA LYS A 88 1.50 9.34 -8.29
C LYS A 88 1.14 7.89 -8.55
N ILE A 89 0.53 7.62 -9.70
CA ILE A 89 0.17 6.28 -10.16
C ILE A 89 1.42 5.38 -10.23
N PHE A 90 2.51 5.85 -10.83
CA PHE A 90 3.77 5.10 -10.89
C PHE A 90 4.26 4.71 -9.48
N LEU A 91 4.29 5.65 -8.53
CA LEU A 91 4.75 5.37 -7.16
C LEU A 91 3.80 4.41 -6.43
N THR A 92 2.49 4.59 -6.56
CA THR A 92 1.50 3.69 -5.95
C THR A 92 1.64 2.27 -6.51
N THR A 93 1.68 2.12 -7.84
CA THR A 93 1.83 0.81 -8.47
C THR A 93 3.15 0.14 -8.12
N LEU A 94 4.25 0.92 -8.08
CA LEU A 94 5.57 0.43 -7.65
C LEU A 94 5.50 -0.11 -6.21
N ALA A 95 4.91 0.64 -5.28
CA ALA A 95 4.82 0.25 -3.89
C ALA A 95 3.88 -0.96 -3.68
N VAL A 96 2.79 -1.07 -4.45
CA VAL A 96 1.92 -2.25 -4.46
C VAL A 96 2.69 -3.50 -4.91
N VAL A 97 3.55 -3.39 -5.93
CA VAL A 97 4.40 -4.51 -6.38
C VAL A 97 5.47 -4.85 -5.35
N ASP A 98 6.06 -3.85 -4.69
CA ASP A 98 6.98 -4.03 -3.56
C ASP A 98 6.32 -4.81 -2.41
N ASP A 99 5.07 -4.49 -2.07
CA ASP A 99 4.30 -5.19 -1.03
C ASP A 99 4.07 -6.66 -1.40
N ILE A 100 3.71 -6.95 -2.65
CA ILE A 100 3.60 -8.34 -3.14
C ILE A 100 4.92 -9.07 -2.97
N GLY A 101 6.04 -8.45 -3.38
CA GLY A 101 7.38 -8.98 -3.22
C GLY A 101 7.74 -9.23 -1.76
N GLY A 102 7.41 -8.28 -0.87
CA GLY A 102 7.59 -8.39 0.57
C GLY A 102 6.86 -9.57 1.17
N ILE A 103 5.58 -9.75 0.79
CA ILE A 103 4.76 -10.90 1.24
C ILE A 103 5.39 -12.22 0.81
N VAL A 104 5.86 -12.33 -0.44
CA VAL A 104 6.53 -13.54 -0.96
C VAL A 104 7.81 -13.83 -0.18
N VAL A 105 8.62 -12.81 0.11
CA VAL A 105 9.87 -12.96 0.89
C VAL A 105 9.55 -13.35 2.33
N ILE A 106 8.56 -12.72 2.98
CA ILE A 106 8.12 -13.09 4.32
C ILE A 106 7.66 -14.55 4.34
N ALA A 107 6.86 -14.96 3.35
CA ALA A 107 6.39 -16.34 3.23
C ALA A 107 7.53 -17.36 3.09
N ALA A 108 8.56 -17.03 2.30
CA ALA A 108 9.65 -17.94 1.97
C ALA A 108 10.68 -18.08 3.11
N PHE A 109 10.98 -16.98 3.82
CA PHE A 109 12.11 -16.91 4.75
C PHE A 109 11.73 -16.84 6.22
N TYR A 110 10.50 -16.41 6.57
CA TYR A 110 10.06 -16.19 7.94
C TYR A 110 8.98 -17.18 8.41
N SER A 111 8.66 -18.20 7.61
CA SER A 111 7.78 -19.28 8.03
C SER A 111 8.55 -20.29 8.91
N THR A 112 7.94 -20.68 10.03
CA THR A 112 8.50 -21.64 11.00
C THR A 112 7.91 -23.04 10.79
N HIS A 113 7.88 -23.89 11.82
CA HIS A 113 7.32 -25.23 11.73
C HIS A 113 5.88 -25.25 11.22
N ILE A 114 5.66 -25.87 10.05
CA ILE A 114 4.37 -25.88 9.35
C ILE A 114 3.49 -27.02 9.87
N GLU A 115 2.34 -26.68 10.48
CA GLU A 115 1.31 -27.64 10.85
C GLU A 115 0.29 -27.85 9.71
N ALA A 116 0.47 -28.94 8.96
CA ALA A 116 -0.32 -29.21 7.76
C ALA A 116 -1.84 -29.35 8.03
N MET A 117 -2.27 -29.84 9.20
CA MET A 117 -3.69 -29.99 9.53
C MET A 117 -4.42 -28.65 9.61
N LEU A 118 -3.79 -27.61 10.20
CA LEU A 118 -4.37 -26.28 10.27
C LEU A 118 -4.52 -25.64 8.88
N LEU A 119 -3.57 -25.93 7.97
CA LEU A 119 -3.64 -25.48 6.58
C LEU A 119 -4.77 -26.17 5.80
N VAL A 120 -5.06 -27.44 6.07
CA VAL A 120 -6.21 -28.13 5.47
C VAL A 120 -7.53 -27.47 5.89
N TYR A 121 -7.69 -27.13 7.19
CA TYR A 121 -8.87 -26.40 7.64
C TYR A 121 -8.96 -25.00 7.03
N ALA A 122 -7.84 -24.29 6.95
CA ALA A 122 -7.77 -23.00 6.28
C ALA A 122 -8.15 -23.10 4.80
N ALA A 123 -7.65 -24.11 4.08
CA ALA A 123 -8.00 -24.36 2.67
C ALA A 123 -9.49 -24.68 2.48
N ALA A 124 -10.12 -25.42 3.39
CA ALA A 124 -11.55 -25.69 3.36
C ALA A 124 -12.37 -24.39 3.53
N LEU A 125 -12.00 -23.53 4.48
CA LEU A 125 -12.63 -22.20 4.66
C LEU A 125 -12.37 -21.27 3.47
N PHE A 126 -11.20 -21.39 2.86
CA PHE A 126 -10.90 -20.69 1.61
C PHE A 126 -11.83 -21.11 0.48
N GLY A 127 -12.07 -22.43 0.34
CA GLY A 127 -13.06 -22.97 -0.58
C GLY A 127 -14.45 -22.41 -0.34
N LEU A 128 -14.84 -22.24 0.94
CA LEU A 128 -16.10 -21.62 1.33
C LEU A 128 -16.16 -20.14 0.93
N LEU A 129 -15.07 -19.37 1.10
CA LEU A 129 -14.99 -17.98 0.63
C LEU A 129 -15.09 -17.87 -0.89
N LEU A 130 -14.42 -18.76 -1.63
CA LEU A 130 -14.50 -18.81 -3.09
C LEU A 130 -15.93 -19.14 -3.55
N LEU A 131 -16.60 -20.09 -2.92
CA LEU A 131 -18.02 -20.41 -3.18
C LEU A 131 -18.90 -19.19 -2.90
N GLY A 132 -18.70 -18.49 -1.78
CA GLY A 132 -19.40 -17.25 -1.45
C GLY A 132 -19.17 -16.16 -2.52
N SER A 133 -17.95 -16.05 -3.03
CA SER A 133 -17.61 -15.12 -4.11
C SER A 133 -18.32 -15.48 -5.42
N LEU A 134 -18.36 -16.76 -5.80
CA LEU A 134 -19.08 -17.26 -6.97
C LEU A 134 -20.58 -17.06 -6.84
N MET A 135 -21.13 -17.23 -5.65
CA MET A 135 -22.54 -16.95 -5.33
C MET A 135 -22.83 -15.45 -5.21
N ARG A 136 -21.84 -14.57 -5.37
CA ARG A 136 -21.92 -13.11 -5.29
C ARG A 136 -22.51 -12.62 -3.96
N ILE A 137 -22.10 -13.22 -2.85
CA ILE A 137 -22.49 -12.77 -1.52
C ILE A 137 -21.93 -11.38 -1.28
N LYS A 138 -22.78 -10.39 -0.97
CA LYS A 138 -22.41 -8.99 -0.72
C LYS A 138 -21.95 -8.73 0.71
N SER A 139 -22.29 -9.61 1.66
CA SER A 139 -22.07 -9.36 3.07
C SER A 139 -20.57 -9.25 3.38
N GLN A 140 -20.12 -8.05 3.68
CA GLN A 140 -18.73 -7.77 4.13
C GLN A 140 -18.41 -8.58 5.40
N ILE A 141 -19.40 -8.69 6.32
CA ILE A 141 -19.26 -9.45 7.57
C ILE A 141 -18.92 -10.91 7.30
N PHE A 142 -19.49 -11.51 6.24
CA PHE A 142 -19.17 -12.89 5.83
C PHE A 142 -17.68 -13.07 5.53
N TYR A 143 -17.09 -12.18 4.70
CA TYR A 143 -15.67 -12.24 4.34
C TYR A 143 -14.77 -11.91 5.54
N LEU A 144 -15.18 -10.96 6.39
CA LEU A 144 -14.41 -10.55 7.56
C LEU A 144 -14.37 -11.64 8.64
N LEU A 145 -15.51 -12.27 8.95
CA LEU A 145 -15.56 -13.32 9.97
C LEU A 145 -14.78 -14.57 9.54
N ILE A 146 -15.04 -15.07 8.33
CA ILE A 146 -14.34 -16.25 7.83
C ILE A 146 -12.86 -15.94 7.62
N GLY A 147 -12.53 -14.75 7.10
CA GLY A 147 -11.16 -14.28 6.95
C GLY A 147 -10.42 -14.20 8.29
N GLY A 148 -11.08 -13.74 9.35
CA GLY A 148 -10.53 -13.74 10.71
C GLY A 148 -10.23 -15.14 11.24
N VAL A 149 -11.08 -16.12 10.94
CA VAL A 149 -10.82 -17.53 11.31
C VAL A 149 -9.65 -18.09 10.51
N ILE A 150 -9.59 -17.85 9.20
CA ILE A 150 -8.45 -18.27 8.35
C ILE A 150 -7.16 -17.64 8.88
N TRP A 151 -7.18 -16.36 9.19
CA TRP A 151 -6.06 -15.64 9.78
C TRP A 151 -5.57 -16.32 11.09
N PHE A 152 -6.50 -16.66 11.99
CA PHE A 152 -6.17 -17.33 13.24
C PHE A 152 -5.57 -18.73 13.02
N LEU A 153 -6.05 -19.48 12.01
CA LEU A 153 -5.48 -20.77 11.62
C LEU A 153 -4.05 -20.61 11.08
N PHE A 154 -3.79 -19.59 10.25
CA PHE A 154 -2.45 -19.29 9.74
C PHE A 154 -1.50 -18.91 10.88
N LEU A 155 -1.95 -18.08 11.83
CA LEU A 155 -1.16 -17.69 13.00
C LEU A 155 -0.65 -18.89 13.79
N ASN A 156 -1.45 -19.96 13.89
CA ASN A 156 -1.10 -21.16 14.62
C ASN A 156 -0.44 -22.25 13.72
N SER A 157 -0.45 -22.07 12.40
CA SER A 157 0.11 -23.06 11.45
C SER A 157 1.60 -22.90 11.19
N GLY A 158 2.23 -21.84 11.70
CA GLY A 158 3.64 -21.53 11.44
C GLY A 158 3.89 -20.77 10.12
N ILE A 159 2.85 -20.54 9.32
CA ILE A 159 2.91 -19.64 8.15
C ILE A 159 2.50 -18.25 8.58
N HIS A 160 3.18 -17.24 8.04
CA HIS A 160 2.91 -15.85 8.44
C HIS A 160 1.46 -15.45 8.09
N PRO A 161 0.67 -14.92 9.06
CA PRO A 161 -0.76 -14.65 8.86
C PRO A 161 -1.08 -13.53 7.86
N THR A 162 -0.09 -12.70 7.49
CA THR A 162 -0.25 -11.68 6.44
C THR A 162 -0.68 -12.27 5.10
N ILE A 163 -0.21 -13.48 4.77
CA ILE A 163 -0.59 -14.21 3.56
C ILE A 163 -2.09 -14.49 3.55
N ALA A 164 -2.66 -14.88 4.70
CA ALA A 164 -4.09 -15.12 4.82
C ALA A 164 -4.91 -13.86 4.49
N GLY A 165 -4.47 -12.67 4.96
CA GLY A 165 -5.13 -11.40 4.67
C GLY A 165 -5.23 -11.12 3.17
N VAL A 166 -4.12 -11.25 2.45
CA VAL A 166 -4.07 -11.04 1.00
C VAL A 166 -4.91 -12.07 0.25
N LEU A 167 -4.79 -13.34 0.61
CA LEU A 167 -5.58 -14.39 -0.01
C LEU A 167 -7.09 -14.17 0.21
N VAL A 168 -7.53 -13.78 1.40
CA VAL A 168 -8.94 -13.44 1.70
C VAL A 168 -9.39 -12.25 0.84
N ALA A 169 -8.57 -11.21 0.70
CA ALA A 169 -8.86 -10.06 -0.15
C ALA A 169 -9.10 -10.46 -1.61
N PHE A 170 -8.34 -11.45 -2.11
CA PHE A 170 -8.56 -12.00 -3.46
C PHE A 170 -9.88 -12.76 -3.60
N CYS A 171 -10.48 -13.25 -2.51
CA CYS A 171 -11.81 -13.91 -2.56
C CYS A 171 -12.97 -12.92 -2.60
N VAL A 172 -12.81 -11.67 -2.14
CA VAL A 172 -13.89 -10.66 -2.13
C VAL A 172 -14.32 -10.35 -3.57
N PRO A 173 -15.64 -10.37 -3.92
CA PRO A 173 -16.09 -10.09 -5.29
C PRO A 173 -15.78 -8.65 -5.74
N ALA A 174 -15.12 -8.50 -6.88
CA ALA A 174 -14.81 -7.20 -7.46
C ALA A 174 -15.85 -6.71 -8.48
N THR A 175 -16.78 -7.59 -8.87
CA THR A 175 -17.83 -7.23 -9.84
C THR A 175 -19.08 -6.76 -9.11
N PRO A 176 -19.72 -5.65 -9.54
CA PRO A 176 -21.03 -5.25 -9.05
C PRO A 176 -22.04 -6.38 -9.22
N VAL A 177 -22.87 -6.60 -8.20
CA VAL A 177 -23.89 -7.67 -8.25
C VAL A 177 -25.01 -7.34 -9.23
N PHE A 178 -25.25 -6.05 -9.47
CA PHE A 178 -26.30 -5.58 -10.36
C PHE A 178 -25.73 -4.88 -11.58
N ALA A 179 -26.43 -4.98 -12.72
CA ALA A 179 -26.02 -4.33 -13.97
C ALA A 179 -25.93 -2.80 -13.79
N PRO A 180 -24.76 -2.17 -13.95
CA PRO A 180 -24.58 -0.74 -13.67
C PRO A 180 -25.49 0.15 -14.51
N LYS A 181 -25.75 -0.23 -15.78
CA LYS A 181 -26.56 0.55 -16.74
C LYS A 181 -27.95 0.90 -16.21
N LYS A 182 -28.62 -0.01 -15.49
CA LYS A 182 -29.95 0.22 -14.93
C LYS A 182 -29.94 1.30 -13.84
N TYR A 183 -28.98 1.20 -12.94
CA TYR A 183 -28.89 2.09 -11.77
C TYR A 183 -28.32 3.47 -12.13
N ILE A 184 -27.39 3.54 -13.09
CA ILE A 184 -26.93 4.82 -13.66
C ILE A 184 -28.10 5.57 -14.31
N LYS A 185 -29.05 4.85 -14.96
CA LYS A 185 -30.25 5.48 -15.52
C LYS A 185 -31.15 6.04 -14.43
N ILE A 186 -31.32 5.33 -13.29
CA ILE A 186 -32.08 5.80 -12.13
C ILE A 186 -31.43 7.06 -11.55
N ILE A 187 -30.12 7.03 -11.29
CA ILE A 187 -29.37 8.19 -10.79
C ILE A 187 -29.56 9.41 -11.71
N ARG A 188 -29.40 9.21 -13.01
CA ARG A 188 -29.58 10.29 -14.01
C ARG A 188 -31.01 10.84 -13.99
N SER A 189 -32.02 9.98 -13.85
CA SER A 189 -33.42 10.38 -13.74
C SER A 189 -33.69 11.19 -12.48
N SER A 190 -33.21 10.72 -11.32
CA SER A 190 -33.41 11.40 -10.02
C SER A 190 -32.69 12.76 -9.97
N ILE A 191 -31.48 12.87 -10.56
CA ILE A 191 -30.77 14.16 -10.74
C ILE A 191 -31.59 15.09 -11.66
N GLY A 192 -32.22 14.55 -12.71
CA GLY A 192 -33.05 15.34 -13.63
C GLY A 192 -34.23 16.02 -12.96
N HIS A 193 -34.82 15.39 -11.92
CA HIS A 193 -35.91 15.98 -11.15
C HIS A 193 -35.43 17.14 -10.26
N PHE A 194 -34.21 17.07 -9.71
CA PHE A 194 -33.59 18.19 -9.00
C PHE A 194 -33.38 19.43 -9.87
N ARG A 195 -32.99 19.24 -11.15
CA ARG A 195 -32.76 20.34 -12.12
C ARG A 195 -34.05 21.03 -12.58
N GLY A 196 -35.20 20.40 -12.37
CA GLY A 196 -36.50 20.96 -12.76
C GLY A 196 -37.11 21.87 -11.70
N GLU A 197 -36.58 21.93 -10.48
CA GLU A 197 -36.98 22.91 -9.47
C GLU A 197 -36.11 24.18 -9.61
N ASP A 198 -36.74 25.35 -9.57
CA ASP A 198 -36.05 26.65 -9.68
C ASP A 198 -34.87 26.74 -8.71
N ASP A 199 -33.66 26.99 -9.22
CA ASP A 199 -32.42 27.14 -8.43
C ASP A 199 -32.55 28.20 -7.30
N GLU A 200 -33.45 29.16 -7.46
CA GLU A 200 -33.73 30.20 -6.47
C GLU A 200 -34.48 29.68 -5.25
N LEU A 201 -35.28 28.62 -5.41
CA LEU A 201 -35.99 27.96 -4.31
C LEU A 201 -35.09 27.02 -3.50
N LEU A 202 -34.11 26.39 -4.16
CA LEU A 202 -33.12 25.53 -3.51
C LEU A 202 -32.13 26.33 -2.64
N SER A 203 -31.77 27.56 -3.05
CA SER A 203 -30.83 28.42 -2.30
C SER A 203 -31.42 29.04 -1.03
N ARG A 204 -32.76 29.18 -0.95
CA ARG A 204 -33.47 29.81 0.16
C ARG A 204 -33.97 28.86 1.26
N ARG A 205 -34.00 27.56 1.01
CA ARG A 205 -34.51 26.56 1.98
C ARG A 205 -33.39 25.84 2.68
N SER A 206 -33.35 25.93 4.00
CA SER A 206 -32.41 25.19 4.85
C SER A 206 -32.74 23.71 5.01
N ILE A 207 -33.97 23.26 4.61
CA ILE A 207 -34.45 21.90 4.81
C ILE A 207 -35.05 21.40 3.51
N LEU A 208 -34.64 20.19 3.11
CA LEU A 208 -35.12 19.53 1.90
C LEU A 208 -36.59 19.11 2.03
N THR A 209 -37.31 19.15 0.91
CA THR A 209 -38.67 18.60 0.84
C THR A 209 -38.66 17.06 0.94
N LYS A 210 -39.82 16.46 1.20
CA LYS A 210 -39.94 14.98 1.25
C LYS A 210 -39.56 14.35 -0.08
N ASP A 211 -39.89 14.99 -1.20
CA ASP A 211 -39.62 14.48 -2.55
C ASP A 211 -38.13 14.60 -2.87
N GLN A 212 -37.50 15.71 -2.55
CA GLN A 212 -36.04 15.87 -2.64
C GLN A 212 -35.29 14.83 -1.79
N MET A 213 -35.76 14.58 -0.57
CA MET A 213 -35.20 13.54 0.29
C MET A 213 -35.37 12.14 -0.30
N ASN A 214 -36.53 11.86 -0.93
CA ASN A 214 -36.76 10.58 -1.61
C ASN A 214 -35.85 10.39 -2.80
N TRP A 215 -35.64 11.41 -3.64
CA TRP A 215 -34.70 11.34 -4.76
C TRP A 215 -33.26 11.13 -4.31
N LEU A 216 -32.83 11.81 -3.22
CA LEU A 216 -31.50 11.58 -2.65
C LEU A 216 -31.33 10.13 -2.15
N LYS A 217 -32.32 9.59 -1.44
CA LYS A 217 -32.30 8.18 -1.01
C LYS A 217 -32.31 7.21 -2.19
N GLU A 218 -32.99 7.55 -3.26
CA GLU A 218 -33.00 6.73 -4.48
C GLU A 218 -31.63 6.75 -5.17
N ILE A 219 -30.96 7.92 -5.22
CA ILE A 219 -29.59 8.07 -5.72
C ILE A 219 -28.62 7.26 -4.83
N GLU A 220 -28.70 7.41 -3.52
CA GLU A 220 -27.88 6.67 -2.55
C GLU A 220 -28.04 5.15 -2.72
N SER A 221 -29.29 4.65 -2.68
CA SER A 221 -29.58 3.22 -2.89
C SER A 221 -29.18 2.71 -4.26
N ALA A 222 -29.23 3.53 -5.30
CA ALA A 222 -28.79 3.14 -6.64
C ALA A 222 -27.25 3.13 -6.74
N SER A 223 -26.56 4.06 -6.06
CA SER A 223 -25.11 4.12 -5.97
C SER A 223 -24.55 2.88 -5.29
N ASP A 224 -25.08 2.49 -4.13
CA ASP A 224 -24.65 1.30 -3.37
C ASP A 224 -24.79 -0.01 -4.16
N LYS A 225 -25.72 -0.03 -5.14
CA LYS A 225 -25.90 -1.21 -6.00
C LYS A 225 -24.92 -1.27 -7.17
N VAL A 226 -24.29 -0.16 -7.52
CA VAL A 226 -23.29 -0.07 -8.58
C VAL A 226 -21.87 -0.32 -8.06
N ILE A 227 -21.62 0.03 -6.77
CA ILE A 227 -20.32 -0.19 -6.12
C ILE A 227 -20.10 -1.70 -5.91
N SER A 228 -18.90 -2.17 -6.20
CA SER A 228 -18.54 -3.58 -5.95
C SER A 228 -18.28 -3.82 -4.47
N PRO A 229 -18.54 -5.05 -3.94
CA PRO A 229 -18.21 -5.38 -2.54
C PRO A 229 -16.74 -5.13 -2.18
N LEU A 230 -15.82 -5.29 -3.15
CA LEU A 230 -14.39 -4.98 -2.98
C LEU A 230 -14.18 -3.50 -2.67
N GLN A 231 -14.74 -2.60 -3.51
CA GLN A 231 -14.61 -1.15 -3.33
C GLN A 231 -15.28 -0.66 -2.06
N GLU A 232 -16.48 -1.16 -1.77
CA GLU A 232 -17.20 -0.82 -0.54
C GLU A 232 -16.42 -1.21 0.72
N LEU A 233 -15.76 -2.38 0.71
CA LEU A 233 -14.92 -2.83 1.81
C LEU A 233 -13.65 -1.98 1.94
N GLU A 234 -12.99 -1.66 0.83
CA GLU A 234 -11.81 -0.80 0.78
C GLU A 234 -12.15 0.60 1.34
N ASP A 235 -13.21 1.23 0.84
CA ASP A 235 -13.65 2.56 1.28
C ASP A 235 -14.02 2.59 2.77
N SER A 236 -14.62 1.51 3.29
CA SER A 236 -14.99 1.39 4.72
C SER A 236 -13.78 1.24 5.63
N LEU A 237 -12.74 0.55 5.17
CA LEU A 237 -11.53 0.28 5.95
C LEU A 237 -10.52 1.42 5.90
N HIS A 238 -10.43 2.09 4.77
CA HIS A 238 -9.43 3.14 4.51
C HIS A 238 -9.37 4.23 5.61
N PRO A 239 -10.48 4.80 6.12
CA PRO A 239 -10.41 5.77 7.23
C PRO A 239 -9.89 5.15 8.53
N ILE A 240 -10.31 3.92 8.86
CA ILE A 240 -9.89 3.23 10.09
C ILE A 240 -8.40 2.91 10.02
N VAL A 241 -7.93 2.42 8.87
CA VAL A 241 -6.52 2.10 8.67
C VAL A 241 -5.67 3.35 8.75
N ASN A 242 -5.97 4.39 7.97
CA ASN A 242 -5.10 5.56 7.84
C ASN A 242 -5.14 6.49 9.06
N TYR A 243 -6.29 6.67 9.73
CA TYR A 243 -6.40 7.62 10.84
C TYR A 243 -6.24 6.98 12.21
N PHE A 244 -6.38 5.66 12.33
CA PHE A 244 -6.29 4.98 13.61
C PHE A 244 -5.18 3.92 13.64
N ILE A 245 -5.19 2.97 12.70
CA ILE A 245 -4.30 1.81 12.75
C ILE A 245 -2.85 2.21 12.43
N VAL A 246 -2.61 2.92 11.32
CA VAL A 246 -1.27 3.35 10.90
C VAL A 246 -0.60 4.24 11.96
N PRO A 247 -1.25 5.30 12.50
CA PRO A 247 -0.67 6.09 13.58
C PRO A 247 -0.39 5.29 14.85
N LEU A 248 -1.34 4.43 15.27
CA LEU A 248 -1.16 3.58 16.46
C LEU A 248 -0.02 2.58 16.27
N PHE A 249 0.05 1.96 15.10
CA PHE A 249 1.12 1.03 14.74
C PHE A 249 2.48 1.73 14.69
N ALA A 250 2.54 2.90 14.06
CA ALA A 250 3.75 3.72 14.02
C ALA A 250 4.19 4.10 15.45
N PHE A 251 3.28 4.55 16.29
CA PHE A 251 3.56 4.90 17.69
C PHE A 251 4.05 3.69 18.50
N ALA A 252 3.38 2.53 18.39
CA ALA A 252 3.73 1.33 19.12
C ALA A 252 5.09 0.74 18.71
N ASN A 253 5.43 0.82 17.41
CA ASN A 253 6.67 0.25 16.88
C ASN A 253 7.85 1.25 16.85
N ALA A 254 7.58 2.55 16.81
CA ALA A 254 8.59 3.60 16.86
C ALA A 254 9.15 3.84 18.29
N GLY A 255 8.68 3.08 19.29
CA GLY A 255 9.22 3.13 20.67
C GLY A 255 10.72 2.83 20.67
N ILE A 256 11.53 3.87 20.45
CA ILE A 256 12.98 3.85 20.53
C ILE A 256 13.33 4.60 21.81
N PHE A 257 14.15 3.98 22.68
CA PHE A 257 14.75 4.68 23.80
C PHE A 257 15.81 5.66 23.28
N LEU A 258 15.37 6.85 22.81
CA LEU A 258 16.28 7.88 22.27
C LEU A 258 17.28 8.42 23.30
N LEU A 259 17.01 8.25 24.61
CA LEU A 259 17.86 8.77 25.71
C LEU A 259 19.14 7.95 25.92
N ASP A 260 19.16 6.69 25.48
CA ASP A 260 20.31 5.78 25.67
C ASP A 260 21.06 5.47 24.37
N VAL A 261 20.69 6.13 23.25
CA VAL A 261 21.30 5.86 21.93
C VAL A 261 22.53 6.74 21.75
N ASP A 262 23.70 6.11 21.71
CA ASP A 262 24.93 6.78 21.28
C ASP A 262 24.81 7.19 19.80
N PRO A 263 25.08 8.46 19.43
CA PRO A 263 25.04 8.91 18.05
C PRO A 263 25.90 8.08 17.09
N THR A 264 26.94 7.41 17.59
CA THR A 264 27.81 6.52 16.83
C THR A 264 27.08 5.28 16.31
N THR A 265 26.05 4.79 17.00
CA THR A 265 25.26 3.62 16.60
C THR A 265 24.43 3.85 15.33
N ILE A 266 24.16 5.12 14.96
CA ILE A 266 23.48 5.46 13.70
C ILE A 266 24.37 5.16 12.51
N VAL A 267 25.68 5.30 12.65
CA VAL A 267 26.68 5.22 11.56
C VAL A 267 27.37 3.86 11.54
N GLU A 268 26.99 2.93 12.41
CA GLU A 268 27.65 1.63 12.56
C GLU A 268 26.65 0.47 12.46
N GLY A 269 27.15 -0.71 12.10
CA GLY A 269 26.42 -1.97 12.12
C GLY A 269 25.14 -1.99 11.29
N ILE A 270 24.07 -2.56 11.86
CA ILE A 270 22.78 -2.77 11.20
C ILE A 270 22.10 -1.47 10.80
N SER A 271 22.24 -0.39 11.61
CA SER A 271 21.63 0.91 11.31
C SER A 271 22.17 1.48 10.00
N LEU A 272 23.48 1.47 9.80
CA LEU A 272 24.11 1.94 8.58
C LEU A 272 23.70 1.09 7.38
N ALA A 273 23.66 -0.24 7.52
CA ALA A 273 23.25 -1.15 6.44
C ALA A 273 21.82 -0.84 5.97
N ILE A 274 20.90 -0.58 6.91
CA ILE A 274 19.50 -0.23 6.61
C ILE A 274 19.42 1.15 5.95
N ILE A 275 20.12 2.17 6.49
CA ILE A 275 20.12 3.53 5.92
C ILE A 275 20.66 3.49 4.48
N CYS A 276 21.78 2.82 4.24
CA CYS A 276 22.33 2.67 2.89
C CYS A 276 21.37 1.90 1.96
N GLY A 277 20.73 0.84 2.45
CA GLY A 277 19.74 0.08 1.70
C GLY A 277 18.53 0.93 1.30
N LEU A 278 17.95 1.69 2.25
CA LEU A 278 16.77 2.53 1.99
C LEU A 278 17.10 3.75 1.12
N VAL A 279 18.17 4.49 1.44
CA VAL A 279 18.48 5.76 0.76
C VAL A 279 19.16 5.49 -0.59
N ILE A 280 20.22 4.70 -0.60
CA ILE A 280 21.03 4.45 -1.80
C ILE A 280 20.45 3.29 -2.59
N GLY A 281 20.18 2.18 -1.92
CA GLY A 281 19.70 0.94 -2.56
C GLY A 281 18.39 1.11 -3.30
N LYS A 282 17.38 1.65 -2.63
CA LYS A 282 16.07 1.93 -3.24
C LYS A 282 16.18 2.92 -4.39
N PHE A 283 16.87 4.03 -4.16
CA PHE A 283 17.06 5.05 -5.19
C PHE A 283 17.72 4.47 -6.45
N VAL A 284 18.87 3.81 -6.29
CA VAL A 284 19.61 3.23 -7.41
C VAL A 284 18.83 2.11 -8.07
N GLY A 285 18.22 1.22 -7.27
CA GLY A 285 17.45 0.09 -7.77
C GLY A 285 16.25 0.54 -8.61
N ILE A 286 15.38 1.38 -8.07
CA ILE A 286 14.19 1.85 -8.76
C ILE A 286 14.58 2.68 -10.00
N PHE A 287 15.51 3.61 -9.84
CA PHE A 287 15.91 4.50 -10.95
C PHE A 287 16.62 3.77 -12.08
N ALA A 288 17.62 2.93 -11.77
CA ALA A 288 18.41 2.23 -12.78
C ALA A 288 17.55 1.23 -13.57
N PHE A 289 16.70 0.46 -12.90
CA PHE A 289 15.84 -0.51 -13.54
C PHE A 289 14.73 0.17 -14.36
N SER A 290 14.14 1.26 -13.88
CA SER A 290 13.20 2.07 -14.66
C SER A 290 13.87 2.70 -15.87
N TRP A 291 15.09 3.25 -15.72
CA TRP A 291 15.85 3.82 -16.81
C TRP A 291 16.18 2.77 -17.87
N LEU A 292 16.62 1.57 -17.45
CA LEU A 292 16.93 0.47 -18.36
C LEU A 292 15.68 0.02 -19.14
N THR A 293 14.54 -0.08 -18.47
CA THR A 293 13.25 -0.47 -19.08
C THR A 293 12.81 0.50 -20.17
N VAL A 294 12.91 1.80 -19.91
CA VAL A 294 12.57 2.83 -20.91
C VAL A 294 13.61 2.86 -22.03
N LYS A 295 14.91 2.74 -21.72
CA LYS A 295 15.99 2.74 -22.72
C LYS A 295 15.91 1.53 -23.66
N LEU A 296 15.50 0.37 -23.16
CA LEU A 296 15.24 -0.83 -23.97
C LEU A 296 13.90 -0.78 -24.72
N HIS A 297 13.15 0.32 -24.64
CA HIS A 297 11.82 0.51 -25.24
C HIS A 297 10.80 -0.56 -24.83
N LEU A 298 10.95 -1.16 -23.64
CA LEU A 298 10.03 -2.16 -23.11
C LEU A 298 8.76 -1.50 -22.56
N ALA A 299 8.88 -0.30 -21.97
CA ALA A 299 7.75 0.49 -21.51
C ALA A 299 8.00 2.00 -21.78
N PRO A 300 6.92 2.79 -22.01
CA PRO A 300 7.03 4.23 -22.13
C PRO A 300 7.30 4.89 -20.76
N MET A 301 7.87 6.09 -20.81
CA MET A 301 7.95 6.94 -19.61
C MET A 301 6.54 7.44 -19.23
N PRO A 302 6.22 7.62 -17.94
CA PRO A 302 4.94 8.18 -17.51
C PRO A 302 4.69 9.56 -18.12
N ASP A 303 3.45 9.84 -18.49
CA ASP A 303 3.06 11.08 -19.15
C ASP A 303 3.44 12.30 -18.32
N ARG A 304 3.93 13.35 -19.00
CA ARG A 304 4.39 14.61 -18.38
C ARG A 304 5.51 14.43 -17.35
N ALA A 305 6.15 13.24 -17.25
CA ALA A 305 7.30 12.99 -16.39
C ALA A 305 8.62 13.24 -17.13
N ASN A 306 9.66 13.57 -16.38
CA ASN A 306 11.03 13.63 -16.85
C ASN A 306 11.97 12.83 -15.94
N TRP A 307 13.19 12.56 -16.37
CA TRP A 307 14.15 11.74 -15.62
C TRP A 307 14.47 12.31 -14.23
N LYS A 308 14.44 13.64 -14.06
CA LYS A 308 14.66 14.27 -12.76
C LYS A 308 13.49 14.01 -11.80
N MET A 309 12.27 14.04 -12.31
CA MET A 309 11.06 13.69 -11.53
C MET A 309 11.07 12.20 -11.19
N MET A 310 11.43 11.32 -12.13
CA MET A 310 11.58 9.88 -11.88
C MET A 310 12.62 9.60 -10.80
N ALA A 311 13.77 10.28 -10.85
CA ALA A 311 14.80 10.17 -9.81
C ALA A 311 14.26 10.62 -8.42
N SER A 312 13.49 11.72 -8.39
CA SER A 312 12.90 12.19 -7.14
C SER A 312 11.88 11.19 -6.56
N VAL A 313 11.06 10.59 -7.42
CA VAL A 313 10.09 9.56 -7.01
C VAL A 313 10.79 8.26 -6.59
N ALA A 314 11.87 7.87 -7.28
CA ALA A 314 12.70 6.74 -6.87
C ALA A 314 13.30 6.95 -5.47
N MET A 315 13.69 8.19 -5.12
CA MET A 315 14.15 8.53 -3.77
C MET A 315 13.03 8.41 -2.74
N LEU A 316 11.79 8.85 -3.06
CA LEU A 316 10.63 8.68 -2.18
C LEU A 316 10.28 7.21 -1.95
N GLY A 317 10.57 6.32 -2.91
CA GLY A 317 10.45 4.87 -2.74
C GLY A 317 11.35 4.31 -1.62
N GLY A 318 12.35 5.05 -1.16
CA GLY A 318 13.18 4.70 0.00
C GLY A 318 12.54 4.98 1.36
N ILE A 319 11.32 5.50 1.43
CA ILE A 319 10.55 5.63 2.67
C ILE A 319 9.98 4.24 3.01
N GLY A 320 10.61 3.50 3.91
CA GLY A 320 10.17 2.16 4.29
C GLY A 320 9.35 2.08 5.57
N PHE A 321 9.44 3.08 6.37
CA PHE A 321 8.96 3.32 7.75
C PHE A 321 8.13 2.17 8.37
N THR A 322 6.78 2.16 8.22
CA THR A 322 5.91 1.20 8.93
C THR A 322 6.14 -0.24 8.49
N VAL A 323 6.31 -0.47 7.19
CA VAL A 323 6.52 -1.82 6.64
C VAL A 323 7.91 -2.34 6.99
N SER A 324 8.95 -1.51 6.93
CA SER A 324 10.31 -1.87 7.36
C SER A 324 10.37 -2.15 8.86
N LEU A 325 9.66 -1.37 9.71
CA LEU A 325 9.55 -1.64 11.16
C LEU A 325 8.88 -3.00 11.42
N PHE A 326 7.87 -3.34 10.66
CA PHE A 326 7.20 -4.63 10.75
C PHE A 326 8.16 -5.78 10.41
N ILE A 327 8.89 -5.68 9.29
CA ILE A 327 9.88 -6.70 8.88
C ILE A 327 11.02 -6.79 9.92
N ALA A 328 11.47 -5.66 10.49
CA ALA A 328 12.48 -5.67 11.54
C ALA A 328 12.01 -6.43 12.79
N THR A 329 10.74 -6.22 13.19
CA THR A 329 10.14 -6.96 14.31
C THR A 329 10.02 -8.46 14.01
N LEU A 330 9.75 -8.84 12.75
CA LEU A 330 9.77 -10.24 12.35
C LEU A 330 11.18 -10.86 12.39
N SER A 331 12.18 -10.08 11.96
CA SER A 331 13.58 -10.55 11.88
C SER A 331 14.24 -10.69 13.24
N PHE A 332 13.93 -9.77 14.18
CA PHE A 332 14.65 -9.61 15.47
C PHE A 332 13.72 -9.53 16.68
N GLY A 333 12.46 -9.93 16.57
CA GLY A 333 11.46 -9.84 17.64
C GLY A 333 11.57 -10.90 18.75
N SER A 334 12.64 -11.67 18.80
CA SER A 334 12.90 -12.61 19.91
C SER A 334 13.19 -11.86 21.22
N PRO A 335 12.75 -12.39 22.40
CA PRO A 335 12.98 -11.75 23.70
C PRO A 335 14.43 -11.83 24.19
N GLU A 336 15.36 -12.38 23.41
CA GLU A 336 16.77 -12.44 23.77
C GLU A 336 17.40 -11.03 23.79
N PRO A 337 18.21 -10.67 24.81
CA PRO A 337 18.76 -9.32 24.94
C PRO A 337 19.49 -8.83 23.68
N HIS A 338 20.29 -9.69 23.06
CA HIS A 338 21.01 -9.37 21.82
C HIS A 338 20.07 -9.04 20.64
N GLN A 339 18.96 -9.78 20.51
CA GLN A 339 17.95 -9.53 19.46
C GLN A 339 17.20 -8.23 19.70
N VAL A 340 16.93 -7.89 20.96
CA VAL A 340 16.29 -6.62 21.33
C VAL A 340 17.18 -5.43 20.98
N ASP A 341 18.49 -5.53 21.20
CA ASP A 341 19.45 -4.49 20.81
C ASP A 341 19.52 -4.34 19.28
N LEU A 342 19.59 -5.44 18.54
CA LEU A 342 19.56 -5.42 17.08
C LEU A 342 18.28 -4.80 16.56
N LEU A 343 17.12 -5.11 17.17
CA LEU A 343 15.83 -4.54 16.80
C LEU A 343 15.82 -3.02 17.04
N ASN A 344 16.35 -2.54 18.17
CA ASN A 344 16.39 -1.11 18.47
C ASN A 344 17.30 -0.35 17.50
N HIS A 345 18.45 -0.90 17.15
CA HIS A 345 19.35 -0.33 16.15
C HIS A 345 18.72 -0.38 14.75
N ALA A 346 18.02 -1.46 14.39
CA ALA A 346 17.28 -1.54 13.14
C ALA A 346 16.18 -0.47 13.04
N LYS A 347 15.38 -0.29 14.11
CA LYS A 347 14.34 0.76 14.17
C LYS A 347 14.94 2.15 13.96
N LEU A 348 16.07 2.44 14.60
CA LEU A 348 16.77 3.71 14.44
C LEU A 348 17.21 3.92 12.98
N GLY A 349 17.83 2.92 12.37
CA GLY A 349 18.23 2.94 10.96
C GLY A 349 17.05 3.17 10.01
N ILE A 350 15.90 2.53 10.26
CA ILE A 350 14.68 2.69 9.48
C ILE A 350 14.14 4.12 9.57
N VAL A 351 14.03 4.67 10.78
CA VAL A 351 13.49 6.03 10.98
C VAL A 351 14.39 7.06 10.31
N VAL A 352 15.70 6.99 10.54
CA VAL A 352 16.67 7.91 9.94
C VAL A 352 16.70 7.75 8.42
N GLY A 353 16.78 6.53 7.90
CA GLY A 353 16.79 6.26 6.46
C GLY A 353 15.53 6.74 5.75
N SER A 354 14.35 6.46 6.33
CA SER A 354 13.07 6.91 5.78
C SER A 354 12.92 8.44 5.79
N LEU A 355 13.36 9.10 6.88
CA LEU A 355 13.33 10.55 6.98
C LEU A 355 14.28 11.20 5.96
N LEU A 356 15.49 10.69 5.80
CA LEU A 356 16.45 11.17 4.81
C LEU A 356 15.89 10.99 3.38
N SER A 357 15.35 9.81 3.04
CA SER A 357 14.74 9.56 1.74
C SER A 357 13.56 10.51 1.47
N GLY A 358 12.72 10.74 2.48
CA GLY A 358 11.58 11.65 2.37
C GLY A 358 12.00 13.09 2.14
N ILE A 359 12.94 13.62 2.94
CA ILE A 359 13.43 15.00 2.83
C ILE A 359 14.14 15.21 1.49
N ILE A 360 15.08 14.32 1.14
CA ILE A 360 15.83 14.45 -0.13
C ILE A 360 14.87 14.35 -1.31
N GLY A 361 13.97 13.36 -1.32
CA GLY A 361 12.97 13.17 -2.36
C GLY A 361 12.04 14.37 -2.51
N PHE A 362 11.55 14.94 -1.39
CA PHE A 362 10.73 16.16 -1.38
C PHE A 362 11.48 17.36 -1.98
N ILE A 363 12.71 17.61 -1.54
CA ILE A 363 13.53 18.73 -2.04
C ILE A 363 13.79 18.55 -3.54
N MET A 364 14.23 17.37 -3.97
CA MET A 364 14.48 17.07 -5.38
C MET A 364 13.22 17.28 -6.23
N LEU A 365 12.07 16.78 -5.78
CA LEU A 365 10.82 16.88 -6.52
C LEU A 365 10.32 18.34 -6.55
N ASN A 366 10.39 19.07 -5.44
CA ASN A 366 10.00 20.48 -5.38
C ASN A 366 10.82 21.37 -6.33
N HIS A 367 12.11 21.07 -6.53
CA HIS A 367 12.97 21.78 -7.49
C HIS A 367 12.71 21.39 -8.96
N THR A 368 12.23 20.19 -9.21
CA THR A 368 12.01 19.68 -10.58
C THR A 368 10.62 19.96 -11.11
N LEU A 369 9.65 20.19 -10.21
CA LEU A 369 8.26 20.48 -10.59
C LEU A 369 8.11 21.92 -11.09
N PRO A 370 7.25 22.16 -12.10
CA PRO A 370 6.91 23.51 -12.54
C PRO A 370 6.24 24.30 -11.40
N ARG A 371 6.49 25.60 -11.34
CA ARG A 371 5.92 26.49 -10.29
C ARG A 371 4.43 26.73 -10.45
N THR A 372 3.90 26.62 -11.67
CA THR A 372 2.46 26.73 -11.99
C THR A 372 1.83 25.33 -12.06
N PRO A 373 0.65 25.11 -11.46
CA PRO A 373 -0.05 23.85 -11.61
C PRO A 373 -0.36 23.59 -13.08
N ALA A 374 -0.22 22.34 -13.50
CA ALA A 374 -0.67 21.90 -14.83
C ALA A 374 -2.16 22.21 -14.96
N LYS A 375 -2.58 22.91 -16.04
CA LYS A 375 -3.99 23.06 -16.36
C LYS A 375 -4.60 21.66 -16.50
N ASP A 376 -5.62 21.39 -15.70
CA ASP A 376 -6.45 20.21 -15.89
C ASP A 376 -7.23 20.40 -17.20
N ASP A 377 -6.90 19.64 -18.23
CA ASP A 377 -7.65 19.58 -19.49
C ASP A 377 -8.96 18.75 -19.37
N THR A 378 -9.46 18.54 -18.15
CA THR A 378 -10.69 17.78 -17.85
C THR A 378 -11.86 18.65 -17.40
N ALA A 379 -11.81 19.95 -17.70
CA ALA A 379 -12.95 20.85 -17.50
C ALA A 379 -13.46 21.35 -18.86
N ASP A 380 -14.14 20.46 -19.59
CA ASP A 380 -15.13 20.75 -20.62
C ASP A 380 -16.22 19.65 -20.60
#